data_0533f74449fdfecfcc2a4d1b8ce91ec2
#
_entry.id   0533f74449fdfecfcc2a4d1b8ce91ec2
#
_cell.length_a   1.000
_cell.length_b   1.000
_cell.length_c   1.000
_cell.angle_alpha   90.00
_cell.angle_beta   90.00
_cell.angle_gamma   90.00
#
_symmetry.space_group_name_H-M   'P 1'
#
loop_
_entity.id
_entity.type
_entity.pdbx_description
1 polymer ?
#
loop_
_entity_poly.entity_id
_entity_poly.type
_entity_poly.pdbx_seq_one_letter_code
_entity_poly.pdbx_strand_id
1 'polypeptide(L)'
;MKVETLYVNYIIDGKPKVIPTKMFYEELSDGEMRNIRFEVQLNNICIQSKSTDSTEYAIKYLQKEISDNIVIACCQSCRHGNYNPFGDNENQIFCFEDLNPSDKDEVVKIFITWDRSFETRSRKLLDFCRDFKPVSHNEKYTYNDWGLENL
;
A
#
# COMPACT_ATOMS: atom_id res chain seq x y z
N MET A 1 15.46 -15.45 9.93
CA MET A 1 14.87 -14.13 9.63
C MET A 1 15.51 -13.56 8.39
N LYS A 2 14.70 -13.09 7.46
CA LYS A 2 15.18 -12.43 6.25
C LYS A 2 15.03 -10.91 6.37
N VAL A 3 15.91 -10.20 5.67
CA VAL A 3 15.91 -8.73 5.62
C VAL A 3 16.05 -8.31 4.16
N GLU A 4 15.14 -7.46 3.70
CA GLU A 4 15.24 -6.84 2.38
C GLU A 4 15.25 -5.32 2.56
N THR A 5 16.03 -4.64 1.72
CA THR A 5 15.98 -3.19 1.64
C THR A 5 15.12 -2.80 0.46
N LEU A 6 14.04 -2.08 0.75
CA LEU A 6 13.12 -1.55 -0.24
C LEU A 6 13.31 -0.05 -0.36
N TYR A 7 13.19 0.48 -1.57
CA TYR A 7 13.29 1.91 -1.81
C TYR A 7 11.88 2.48 -1.87
N VAL A 8 11.42 3.01 -0.76
CA VAL A 8 10.04 3.44 -0.56
C VAL A 8 9.94 4.94 -0.74
N ASN A 9 8.87 5.40 -1.35
CA ASN A 9 8.60 6.82 -1.55
C ASN A 9 7.80 7.37 -0.36
N TYR A 10 8.26 8.50 0.15
CA TYR A 10 7.60 9.24 1.23
C TYR A 10 7.34 10.66 0.76
N ILE A 11 6.18 11.21 1.07
CA ILE A 11 5.91 12.63 0.85
C ILE A 11 6.32 13.36 2.12
N ILE A 12 7.36 14.17 2.03
CA ILE A 12 7.92 14.96 3.14
C ILE A 12 7.91 16.42 2.70
N ASP A 13 7.26 17.29 3.47
CA ASP A 13 7.10 18.69 3.12
C ASP A 13 6.51 18.89 1.71
N GLY A 14 5.55 18.03 1.36
CA GLY A 14 4.86 18.09 0.08
C GLY A 14 5.66 17.54 -1.11
N LYS A 15 6.84 16.99 -0.89
CA LYS A 15 7.70 16.48 -1.96
C LYS A 15 8.00 15.00 -1.78
N PRO A 16 7.97 14.20 -2.87
CA PRO A 16 8.35 12.80 -2.79
C PRO A 16 9.85 12.65 -2.59
N LYS A 17 10.22 11.77 -1.67
CA LYS A 17 11.61 11.35 -1.43
C LYS A 17 11.67 9.84 -1.34
N VAL A 18 12.68 9.24 -1.98
CA VAL A 18 12.93 7.81 -1.90
C VAL A 18 13.87 7.56 -0.72
N ILE A 19 13.42 6.75 0.23
CA ILE A 19 14.20 6.44 1.43
C ILE A 19 14.30 4.92 1.58
N PRO A 20 15.54 4.39 1.77
CA PRO A 20 15.70 2.97 2.02
C PRO A 20 14.94 2.54 3.28
N THR A 21 14.12 1.52 3.13
CA THR A 21 13.29 1.00 4.21
C THR A 21 13.55 -0.50 4.32
N LYS A 22 13.87 -0.98 5.50
CA LYS A 22 14.13 -2.41 5.70
C LYS A 22 12.84 -3.13 6.03
N MET A 23 12.65 -4.27 5.37
CA MET A 23 11.57 -5.19 5.66
C MET A 23 12.18 -6.44 6.29
N PHE A 24 11.77 -6.75 7.51
CA PHE A 24 12.17 -7.97 8.23
C PHE A 24 11.01 -8.95 8.19
N TYR A 25 11.30 -10.20 7.92
CA TYR A 25 10.25 -11.22 7.87
C TYR A 25 10.82 -12.62 8.03
N GLU A 26 9.95 -13.55 8.37
CA GLU A 26 10.22 -14.98 8.34
C GLU A 26 9.51 -15.57 7.14
N GLU A 27 10.20 -16.47 6.43
CA GLU A 27 9.61 -17.16 5.29
C GLU A 27 9.43 -18.63 5.64
N LEU A 28 8.19 -19.09 5.50
CA LEU A 28 7.83 -20.49 5.72
C LEU A 28 8.18 -21.35 4.50
N SER A 29 8.17 -22.67 4.68
CA SER A 29 8.53 -23.62 3.63
C SER A 29 7.64 -23.51 2.38
N ASP A 30 6.40 -23.03 2.54
CA ASP A 30 5.46 -22.81 1.43
C ASP A 30 5.62 -21.44 0.75
N GLY A 31 6.58 -20.63 1.21
CA GLY A 31 6.81 -19.29 0.69
C GLY A 31 6.01 -18.20 1.39
N GLU A 32 5.12 -18.53 2.32
CA GLU A 32 4.39 -17.54 3.09
C GLU A 32 5.32 -16.74 3.98
N MET A 33 5.04 -15.46 4.11
CA MET A 33 5.77 -14.55 4.98
C MET A 33 5.05 -14.38 6.31
N ARG A 34 5.82 -14.32 7.39
CA ARG A 34 5.31 -14.15 8.75
C ARG A 34 6.16 -13.15 9.51
N ASN A 35 5.57 -12.56 10.56
CA ASN A 35 6.25 -11.60 11.43
C ASN A 35 6.90 -10.47 10.64
N ILE A 36 6.15 -9.90 9.71
CA ILE A 36 6.60 -8.82 8.84
C ILE A 36 6.62 -7.52 9.62
N ARG A 37 7.73 -6.81 9.59
CA ARG A 37 7.84 -5.46 10.13
C ARG A 37 8.76 -4.61 9.27
N PHE A 38 8.54 -3.32 9.31
CA PHE A 38 9.35 -2.35 8.60
C PHE A 38 10.14 -1.48 9.55
N GLU A 39 11.29 -1.03 9.08
CA GLU A 39 12.15 -0.10 9.81
C GLU A 39 12.67 0.95 8.84
N VAL A 40 12.55 2.21 9.22
CA VAL A 40 13.02 3.32 8.40
C VAL A 40 13.62 4.40 9.30
N GLN A 41 14.63 5.09 8.79
CA GLN A 41 15.19 6.26 9.47
C GLN A 41 14.66 7.54 8.81
N LEU A 42 13.92 8.33 9.57
CA LEU A 42 13.37 9.61 9.15
C LEU A 42 13.80 10.68 10.13
N ASN A 43 14.42 11.76 9.63
CA ASN A 43 14.90 12.87 10.48
C ASN A 43 15.79 12.39 11.64
N ASN A 44 16.70 11.46 11.37
CA ASN A 44 17.61 10.86 12.35
C ASN A 44 16.91 10.04 13.45
N ILE A 45 15.63 9.71 13.25
CA ILE A 45 14.88 8.85 14.16
C ILE A 45 14.65 7.51 13.47
N CYS A 46 14.97 6.41 14.17
CA CYS A 46 14.66 5.07 13.70
C CYS A 46 13.22 4.73 14.07
N ILE A 47 12.40 4.49 13.08
CA ILE A 47 10.98 4.16 13.24
C ILE A 47 10.77 2.71 12.86
N GLN A 48 10.10 1.96 13.71
CA GLN A 48 9.80 0.54 13.48
C GLN A 48 8.29 0.33 13.55
N SER A 49 7.79 -0.47 12.63
CA SER A 49 6.39 -0.90 12.67
C SER A 49 6.21 -2.07 13.62
N LYS A 50 4.99 -2.26 14.07
CA LYS A 50 4.53 -3.47 14.74
C LYS A 50 4.63 -4.65 13.77
N SER A 51 4.93 -5.85 14.27
CA SER A 51 4.95 -7.07 13.47
C SER A 51 3.54 -7.58 13.17
N THR A 52 3.37 -8.13 11.98
CA THR A 52 2.10 -8.74 11.54
C THR A 52 2.42 -9.79 10.47
N ASP A 53 1.47 -10.67 10.21
CA ASP A 53 1.59 -11.68 9.15
C ASP A 53 1.07 -11.19 7.79
N SER A 54 0.67 -9.92 7.70
CA SER A 54 0.15 -9.32 6.47
C SER A 54 1.00 -8.14 6.05
N THR A 55 1.51 -8.15 4.83
CA THR A 55 2.26 -7.02 4.28
C THR A 55 1.41 -5.75 4.25
N GLU A 56 0.14 -5.87 3.90
CA GLU A 56 -0.80 -4.75 3.91
C GLU A 56 -0.85 -4.06 5.26
N TYR A 57 -1.03 -4.83 6.32
CA TYR A 57 -1.08 -4.26 7.68
C TYR A 57 0.27 -3.77 8.16
N ALA A 58 1.36 -4.43 7.77
CA ALA A 58 2.70 -3.98 8.12
C ALA A 58 2.96 -2.56 7.61
N ILE A 59 2.56 -2.27 6.37
CA ILE A 59 2.68 -0.93 5.79
C ILE A 59 1.82 0.08 6.54
N LYS A 60 0.58 -0.29 6.89
CA LYS A 60 -0.30 0.57 7.70
C LYS A 60 0.28 0.85 9.08
N TYR A 61 0.83 -0.17 9.73
CA TYR A 61 1.46 0.00 11.04
C TYR A 61 2.68 0.92 10.96
N LEU A 62 3.44 0.84 9.88
CA LEU A 62 4.57 1.77 9.67
C LEU A 62 4.05 3.20 9.55
N GLN A 63 3.03 3.44 8.74
CA GLN A 63 2.45 4.77 8.59
C GLN A 63 1.94 5.32 9.92
N LYS A 64 1.38 4.46 10.75
CA LYS A 64 0.87 4.87 12.07
C LYS A 64 1.96 5.37 13.00
N GLU A 65 3.17 4.81 12.89
CA GLU A 65 4.31 5.21 13.73
C GLU A 65 5.02 6.47 13.20
N ILE A 66 4.73 6.87 11.96
CA ILE A 66 5.34 8.03 11.33
C ILE A 66 4.52 9.29 11.67
N SER A 67 5.18 10.43 11.75
CA SER A 67 4.54 11.73 11.97
C SER A 67 3.49 12.02 10.89
N ASP A 68 2.36 12.62 11.28
CA ASP A 68 1.21 12.88 10.39
C ASP A 68 1.55 13.71 9.16
N ASN A 69 2.63 14.49 9.21
CA ASN A 69 3.06 15.32 8.08
C ASN A 69 3.94 14.57 7.07
N ILE A 70 4.19 13.28 7.29
CA ILE A 70 4.93 12.42 6.38
C ILE A 70 4.04 11.27 5.96
N VAL A 71 3.88 11.08 4.65
CA VAL A 71 3.00 10.05 4.09
C VAL A 71 3.82 9.04 3.31
N ILE A 72 3.60 7.75 3.58
CA ILE A 72 4.09 6.70 2.70
C ILE A 72 3.31 6.80 1.39
N ALA A 73 4.01 7.10 0.29
CA ALA A 73 3.40 7.28 -1.01
C ALA A 73 3.57 6.01 -1.83
N CYS A 74 2.48 5.28 -2.02
CA CYS A 74 2.52 4.01 -2.74
C CYS A 74 1.12 3.69 -3.28
N CYS A 75 1.03 2.64 -4.08
CA CYS A 75 -0.26 2.24 -4.65
C CYS A 75 -1.28 1.85 -3.58
N GLN A 76 -0.84 1.30 -2.46
CA GLN A 76 -1.75 0.99 -1.35
C GLN A 76 -2.35 2.24 -0.71
N SER A 77 -1.64 3.35 -0.67
CA SER A 77 -2.13 4.62 -0.11
C SER A 77 -2.66 5.59 -1.17
N CYS A 78 -2.73 5.14 -2.42
CA CYS A 78 -3.16 5.95 -3.55
C CYS A 78 -4.67 5.82 -3.79
N ARG A 79 -5.33 6.94 -4.07
CA ARG A 79 -6.77 6.95 -4.37
C ARG A 79 -7.13 6.13 -5.61
N HIS A 80 -6.19 5.89 -6.50
CA HIS A 80 -6.42 5.10 -7.71
C HIS A 80 -6.24 3.61 -7.49
N GLY A 81 -5.74 3.20 -6.33
CA GLY A 81 -5.55 1.81 -5.98
C GLY A 81 -6.84 1.18 -5.48
N ASN A 82 -7.17 0.01 -6.01
CA ASN A 82 -8.36 -0.74 -5.62
C ASN A 82 -8.02 -2.19 -5.36
N TYR A 83 -8.43 -2.71 -4.22
CA TYR A 83 -8.38 -4.13 -3.96
C TYR A 83 -9.50 -4.83 -4.72
N ASN A 84 -9.28 -6.10 -5.07
CA ASN A 84 -10.31 -6.92 -5.67
C ASN A 84 -11.41 -7.17 -4.63
N PRO A 85 -12.66 -6.70 -4.84
CA PRO A 85 -13.73 -6.90 -3.86
C PRO A 85 -14.16 -8.35 -3.71
N PHE A 86 -13.72 -9.24 -4.62
CA PHE A 86 -14.04 -10.68 -4.58
C PHE A 86 -12.97 -11.51 -3.88
N GLY A 87 -11.90 -10.89 -3.35
CA GLY A 87 -10.84 -11.56 -2.59
C GLY A 87 -9.55 -11.78 -3.35
N ASP A 88 -8.63 -12.57 -2.78
CA ASP A 88 -7.30 -12.88 -3.34
C ASP A 88 -6.43 -11.66 -3.60
N ASN A 89 -6.35 -10.79 -2.61
CA ASN A 89 -5.60 -9.53 -2.73
C ASN A 89 -4.19 -9.59 -2.13
N GLU A 90 -3.63 -10.77 -1.92
CA GLU A 90 -2.31 -10.88 -1.28
C GLU A 90 -1.27 -10.05 -2.02
N ASN A 91 -0.80 -8.99 -1.36
CA ASN A 91 0.28 -8.13 -1.85
C ASN A 91 0.04 -7.49 -3.22
N GLN A 92 -1.22 -7.39 -3.63
CA GLN A 92 -1.62 -6.91 -4.94
C GLN A 92 -2.74 -5.88 -4.84
N ILE A 93 -2.62 -4.82 -5.63
CA ILE A 93 -3.64 -3.79 -5.76
C ILE A 93 -3.73 -3.40 -7.23
N PHE A 94 -4.89 -2.89 -7.67
CA PHE A 94 -5.12 -2.59 -9.08
C PHE A 94 -5.27 -1.08 -9.28
N CYS A 95 -4.57 -0.54 -10.28
CA CYS A 95 -4.59 0.89 -10.58
C CYS A 95 -5.73 1.24 -11.53
N PHE A 96 -6.62 2.13 -11.11
CA PHE A 96 -7.77 2.61 -11.89
C PHE A 96 -7.64 4.09 -12.27
N GLU A 97 -6.42 4.59 -12.34
CA GLU A 97 -6.18 6.01 -12.64
C GLU A 97 -6.89 6.49 -13.90
N ASP A 98 -6.88 5.68 -14.96
CA ASP A 98 -7.48 6.02 -16.26
C ASP A 98 -9.00 5.78 -16.32
N LEU A 99 -9.58 5.09 -15.35
CA LEU A 99 -10.99 4.71 -15.37
C LEU A 99 -11.89 5.65 -14.53
N ASN A 100 -11.33 6.32 -13.54
CA ASN A 100 -12.02 7.30 -12.67
C ASN A 100 -13.42 6.86 -12.24
N PRO A 101 -13.57 5.72 -11.56
CA PRO A 101 -14.89 5.31 -11.09
C PRO A 101 -15.43 6.32 -10.08
N SER A 102 -16.75 6.59 -10.13
CA SER A 102 -17.38 7.58 -9.26
C SER A 102 -17.85 6.99 -7.93
N ASP A 103 -18.01 5.68 -7.85
CA ASP A 103 -18.42 4.99 -6.63
C ASP A 103 -17.93 3.54 -6.61
N LYS A 104 -18.16 2.85 -5.48
CA LYS A 104 -17.75 1.46 -5.31
C LYS A 104 -18.50 0.50 -6.24
N ASP A 105 -19.73 0.81 -6.61
CA ASP A 105 -20.50 -0.04 -7.53
C ASP A 105 -19.87 -0.06 -8.91
N GLU A 106 -19.34 1.06 -9.38
CA GLU A 106 -18.61 1.11 -10.64
C GLU A 106 -17.32 0.28 -10.55
N VAL A 107 -16.62 0.33 -9.42
CA VAL A 107 -15.42 -0.49 -9.20
C VAL A 107 -15.77 -1.98 -9.30
N VAL A 108 -16.84 -2.41 -8.65
CA VAL A 108 -17.30 -3.81 -8.73
C VAL A 108 -17.58 -4.21 -10.16
N LYS A 109 -18.28 -3.36 -10.93
CA LYS A 109 -18.59 -3.63 -12.34
C LYS A 109 -17.33 -3.80 -13.18
N ILE A 110 -16.30 -3.00 -12.94
CA ILE A 110 -15.02 -3.12 -13.63
C ILE A 110 -14.39 -4.49 -13.34
N PHE A 111 -14.40 -4.93 -12.09
CA PHE A 111 -13.86 -6.25 -11.74
C PHE A 111 -14.68 -7.41 -12.32
N ILE A 112 -15.97 -7.24 -12.50
CA ILE A 112 -16.84 -8.25 -13.11
C ILE A 112 -16.48 -8.45 -14.60
N THR A 113 -16.06 -7.40 -15.29
CA THR A 113 -15.70 -7.46 -16.72
C THR A 113 -14.24 -7.86 -16.92
N TRP A 114 -13.63 -8.52 -15.96
CA TRP A 114 -12.23 -8.94 -15.99
C TRP A 114 -11.88 -9.70 -17.27
N ASP A 115 -10.82 -9.27 -17.94
CA ASP A 115 -10.18 -9.97 -19.03
C ASP A 115 -8.66 -9.96 -18.83
N ARG A 116 -7.90 -10.51 -19.79
CA ARG A 116 -6.43 -10.57 -19.66
C ARG A 116 -5.78 -9.18 -19.56
N SER A 117 -6.40 -8.16 -20.15
CA SER A 117 -5.85 -6.80 -20.09
C SER A 117 -5.92 -6.23 -18.68
N PHE A 118 -6.79 -6.76 -17.84
CA PHE A 118 -6.95 -6.30 -16.47
C PHE A 118 -5.69 -6.56 -15.63
N GLU A 119 -4.97 -7.65 -15.90
CA GLU A 119 -3.74 -7.97 -15.18
C GLU A 119 -2.67 -6.90 -15.33
N THR A 120 -2.71 -6.12 -16.41
CA THR A 120 -1.79 -5.00 -16.61
C THR A 120 -1.99 -3.89 -15.58
N ARG A 121 -3.14 -3.88 -14.89
CA ARG A 121 -3.44 -2.91 -13.84
C ARG A 121 -2.88 -3.30 -12.48
N SER A 122 -2.40 -4.53 -12.35
CA SER A 122 -1.86 -5.05 -11.10
C SER A 122 -0.61 -4.28 -10.69
N ARG A 123 -0.52 -3.95 -9.40
CA ARG A 123 0.63 -3.27 -8.81
C ARG A 123 0.98 -3.95 -7.49
N LYS A 124 2.24 -3.87 -7.10
CA LYS A 124 2.65 -4.21 -5.75
C LYS A 124 2.20 -3.11 -4.80
N LEU A 125 1.99 -3.44 -3.55
CA LEU A 125 1.49 -2.48 -2.57
C LEU A 125 2.37 -1.24 -2.43
N LEU A 126 3.70 -1.42 -2.50
CA LEU A 126 4.67 -0.33 -2.36
C LEU A 126 5.11 0.30 -3.67
N ASP A 127 4.53 -0.11 -4.81
CA ASP A 127 4.78 0.57 -6.08
C ASP A 127 4.32 2.02 -6.00
N PHE A 128 4.95 2.87 -6.80
CA PHE A 128 4.69 4.30 -6.81
C PHE A 128 4.78 4.84 -8.23
N CYS A 129 3.94 5.82 -8.54
CA CYS A 129 4.06 6.60 -9.77
C CYS A 129 3.83 8.08 -9.47
N ARG A 130 4.23 8.94 -10.42
CA ARG A 130 4.10 10.41 -10.26
C ARG A 130 2.66 10.90 -10.21
N ASP A 131 1.70 10.09 -10.60
CA ASP A 131 0.27 10.42 -10.54
C ASP A 131 -0.36 10.05 -9.20
N PHE A 132 0.47 9.70 -8.23
CA PHE A 132 0.04 9.39 -6.88
C PHE A 132 -0.81 10.51 -6.30
N LYS A 133 -1.95 10.12 -5.70
CA LYS A 133 -2.80 11.00 -4.90
C LYS A 133 -3.20 10.26 -3.64
N PRO A 134 -3.04 10.86 -2.46
CA PRO A 134 -3.39 10.16 -1.22
C PRO A 134 -4.89 9.88 -1.14
N VAL A 135 -5.22 8.75 -0.54
CA VAL A 135 -6.61 8.42 -0.21
C VAL A 135 -7.07 9.36 0.90
N SER A 136 -8.27 9.95 0.74
CA SER A 136 -8.89 10.73 1.80
C SER A 136 -10.00 9.91 2.47
N HIS A 137 -10.26 10.17 3.75
CA HIS A 137 -11.29 9.45 4.52
C HIS A 137 -12.71 9.64 3.98
N ASN A 138 -12.94 10.63 3.13
CA ASN A 138 -14.23 10.92 2.52
C ASN A 138 -14.43 10.24 1.18
N GLU A 139 -13.46 9.46 0.73
CA GLU A 139 -13.52 8.81 -0.58
C GLU A 139 -14.41 7.57 -0.54
N LYS A 140 -15.46 7.56 -1.36
CA LYS A 140 -16.45 6.49 -1.39
C LYS A 140 -16.40 5.65 -2.67
N TYR A 141 -15.52 6.00 -3.58
CA TYR A 141 -15.44 5.40 -4.91
C TYR A 141 -14.36 4.33 -5.03
N THR A 142 -13.67 4.01 -3.96
CA THR A 142 -12.56 3.06 -4.02
C THR A 142 -12.74 1.90 -3.05
N TYR A 143 -12.29 0.72 -3.45
CA TYR A 143 -12.10 -0.43 -2.58
C TYR A 143 -10.69 -0.45 -2.02
N ASN A 144 -10.26 0.69 -1.53
CA ASN A 144 -9.00 0.83 -0.80
C ASN A 144 -9.32 1.28 0.63
N ASP A 145 -9.02 0.43 1.57
CA ASP A 145 -9.32 0.68 2.98
C ASP A 145 -8.12 1.26 3.72
N TRP A 146 -7.43 2.20 3.12
CA TRP A 146 -6.30 2.88 3.74
C TRP A 146 -6.76 3.72 4.94
N GLY A 147 -7.34 3.05 5.93
CA GLY A 147 -7.78 3.66 7.18
C GLY A 147 -6.81 3.31 8.29
N LEU A 148 -6.38 4.30 9.05
CA LEU A 148 -5.44 4.09 10.16
C LEU A 148 -6.13 4.15 11.53
N GLU A 149 -7.34 4.65 11.58
CA GLU A 149 -8.07 4.87 12.83
C GLU A 149 -8.47 3.58 13.54
N ASN A 150 -8.56 2.48 12.83
CA ASN A 150 -8.97 1.18 13.37
C ASN A 150 -7.81 0.22 13.63
N LEU A 151 -6.59 0.72 13.59
CA LEU A 151 -5.39 -0.10 13.83
C LEU A 151 -5.02 -0.19 15.31
#